data_79ad9debeeb5ea95a5df65867aabbcb8
#
_entry.id   79ad9debeeb5ea95a5df65867aabbcb8
#
_cell.length_a   1.000
_cell.length_b   1.000
_cell.length_c   1.000
_cell.angle_alpha   90.00
_cell.angle_beta   90.00
_cell.angle_gamma   90.00
#
_symmetry.space_group_name_H-M   'P 1'
#
loop_
_entity.id
_entity.type
_entity.pdbx_description
1 polymer ?
#
loop_
_entity_poly.entity_id
_entity_poly.type
_entity_poly.pdbx_seq_one_letter_code
_entity_poly.pdbx_strand_id
1 'polypeptide(L)'
;MLYHLDDIEKIRSYEKLQRNKGHNVFDISHWDSGNEYNKSLSSILDFNCTFEPFDYIYSYEIDKKVHSKVQKELIGASDDCTIFFPNSTIAIVNICNFLQKNKINNICVLQPAYFTVGPCLRSFGINTKNESLLLQNGVYKIPIEKIINTKYDAIWITSPIFCTSTYYSQQEIDKLQMLLDKGYYVVCDESLSIKEYNLRPQLTNNERLVSLYSPHKVIGTNTIKFSCLICNNKYENFFDQWTDLFSGGLSNSSKIAINHFLTPNYYKCLDFHSNYTNSVKKKVLEVISINNMNGDIFFSHSIGQYMTIFYPSVRYHESTKQSFIRDIIFNTKVSLLPGYLEGFYEEMGFCFRVNLTLDESRLTKSLNKVLKYINANYL
;
A
#
# COMPACT_ATOMS: atom_id res chain seq x y z
N MET A 1 -4.20 12.97 15.80
CA MET A 1 -2.98 13.78 15.80
C MET A 1 -2.07 13.25 14.69
N LEU A 2 -1.49 14.14 13.84
CA LEU A 2 -0.81 13.79 12.58
C LEU A 2 0.71 13.55 12.79
N TYR A 3 1.12 12.89 13.89
CA TYR A 3 2.53 12.72 14.27
C TYR A 3 3.42 12.16 13.14
N HIS A 4 2.87 11.29 12.27
CA HIS A 4 3.66 10.74 11.16
C HIS A 4 3.99 11.75 10.06
N LEU A 5 3.15 12.77 9.84
CA LEU A 5 3.44 13.82 8.86
C LEU A 5 4.61 14.70 9.33
N ASP A 6 4.64 15.05 10.62
CA ASP A 6 5.74 15.86 11.20
C ASP A 6 7.09 15.13 11.06
N ASP A 7 7.10 13.81 11.25
CA ASP A 7 8.32 13.01 11.10
C ASP A 7 8.75 12.88 9.63
N ILE A 8 7.81 12.73 8.70
CA ILE A 8 8.10 12.75 7.26
C ILE A 8 8.65 14.13 6.84
N GLU A 9 8.09 15.23 7.34
CA GLU A 9 8.57 16.57 7.07
C GLU A 9 9.99 16.79 7.61
N LYS A 10 10.33 16.25 8.78
CA LYS A 10 11.70 16.27 9.30
C LYS A 10 12.67 15.52 8.38
N ILE A 11 12.32 14.34 7.91
CA ILE A 11 13.15 13.58 6.94
C ILE A 11 13.39 14.43 5.68
N ARG A 12 12.33 15.02 5.12
CA ARG A 12 12.43 15.92 3.96
C ARG A 12 13.31 17.15 4.24
N SER A 13 13.25 17.69 5.46
CA SER A 13 14.11 18.80 5.86
C SER A 13 15.59 18.40 5.86
N TYR A 14 15.93 17.19 6.33
CA TYR A 14 17.30 16.66 6.29
C TYR A 14 17.80 16.47 4.86
N GLU A 15 16.95 15.96 3.97
CA GLU A 15 17.27 15.88 2.54
C GLU A 15 17.56 17.27 1.95
N LYS A 16 16.68 18.23 2.21
CA LYS A 16 16.82 19.61 1.74
C LYS A 16 18.12 20.25 2.23
N LEU A 17 18.47 20.04 3.51
CA LEU A 17 19.75 20.51 4.07
C LEU A 17 20.96 19.94 3.33
N GLN A 18 20.92 18.65 2.96
CA GLN A 18 22.00 18.04 2.20
C GLN A 18 22.06 18.56 0.76
N ARG A 19 20.92 18.70 0.10
CA ARG A 19 20.84 19.27 -1.27
C ARG A 19 21.34 20.72 -1.31
N ASN A 20 21.05 21.53 -0.30
CA ASN A 20 21.54 22.91 -0.19
C ASN A 20 23.09 22.96 -0.03
N LYS A 21 23.71 21.89 0.47
CA LYS A 21 25.17 21.72 0.52
C LYS A 21 25.78 21.16 -0.77
N GLY A 22 24.99 21.05 -1.84
CA GLY A 22 25.44 20.49 -3.13
C GLY A 22 25.46 18.95 -3.21
N HIS A 23 24.93 18.25 -2.21
CA HIS A 23 24.88 16.79 -2.25
C HIS A 23 23.64 16.28 -2.96
N ASN A 24 23.79 15.27 -3.81
CA ASN A 24 22.66 14.56 -4.42
C ASN A 24 22.19 13.47 -3.45
N VAL A 25 21.05 13.70 -2.79
CA VAL A 25 20.39 12.72 -1.90
C VAL A 25 19.44 11.85 -2.73
N PHE A 26 19.60 10.53 -2.60
CA PHE A 26 18.76 9.54 -3.27
C PHE A 26 17.84 8.86 -2.25
N ASP A 27 16.53 8.92 -2.48
CA ASP A 27 15.52 8.25 -1.64
C ASP A 27 15.25 6.85 -2.20
N ILE A 28 15.63 5.81 -1.43
CA ILE A 28 15.41 4.40 -1.80
C ILE A 28 14.01 3.90 -1.47
N SER A 29 13.22 4.71 -0.75
CA SER A 29 11.86 4.40 -0.33
C SER A 29 10.79 5.21 -1.08
N HIS A 30 11.20 5.97 -2.11
CA HIS A 30 10.31 6.88 -2.83
C HIS A 30 9.05 6.16 -3.36
N TRP A 31 7.94 6.90 -3.46
CA TRP A 31 6.69 6.37 -4.02
C TRP A 31 6.71 6.30 -5.55
N ASP A 32 7.49 7.17 -6.20
CA ASP A 32 7.59 7.19 -7.65
C ASP A 32 8.63 6.18 -8.13
N SER A 33 8.41 5.68 -9.33
CA SER A 33 9.33 4.76 -10.01
C SER A 33 10.54 5.51 -10.60
N GLY A 34 11.62 4.79 -10.83
CA GLY A 34 12.84 5.31 -11.45
C GLY A 34 12.68 5.66 -12.93
N ASN A 35 13.64 6.43 -13.46
CA ASN A 35 13.59 6.89 -14.84
C ASN A 35 13.66 5.73 -15.87
N GLU A 36 14.49 4.71 -15.60
CA GLU A 36 14.63 3.53 -16.47
C GLU A 36 13.31 2.75 -16.54
N TYR A 37 12.68 2.53 -15.38
CA TYR A 37 11.37 1.91 -15.28
C TYR A 37 10.31 2.69 -16.05
N ASN A 38 10.20 4.00 -15.78
CA ASN A 38 9.21 4.87 -16.38
C ASN A 38 9.36 4.94 -17.90
N LYS A 39 10.59 5.04 -18.42
CA LYS A 39 10.88 5.05 -19.86
C LYS A 39 10.42 3.74 -20.53
N SER A 40 10.71 2.61 -19.92
CA SER A 40 10.33 1.30 -20.46
C SER A 40 8.82 1.08 -20.37
N LEU A 41 8.20 1.43 -19.24
CA LEU A 41 6.75 1.33 -19.09
C LEU A 41 6.02 2.23 -20.10
N SER A 42 6.49 3.45 -20.32
CA SER A 42 5.89 4.40 -21.28
C SER A 42 5.84 3.88 -22.71
N SER A 43 6.75 2.98 -23.09
CA SER A 43 6.73 2.35 -24.42
C SER A 43 5.66 1.26 -24.59
N ILE A 44 5.09 0.78 -23.47
CA ILE A 44 4.03 -0.25 -23.44
C ILE A 44 2.66 0.40 -23.23
N LEU A 45 2.65 1.51 -22.45
CA LEU A 45 1.41 2.24 -22.15
C LEU A 45 0.84 2.82 -23.45
N ASP A 46 -0.41 2.48 -23.71
CA ASP A 46 -1.20 3.02 -24.82
C ASP A 46 -2.47 3.63 -24.22
N PHE A 47 -2.39 4.92 -23.91
CA PHE A 47 -3.53 5.69 -23.43
C PHE A 47 -4.26 6.34 -24.61
N ASN A 48 -4.92 5.54 -25.44
CA ASN A 48 -5.83 6.06 -26.45
C ASN A 48 -7.02 6.75 -25.77
N CYS A 49 -7.04 8.06 -25.78
CA CYS A 49 -8.12 8.84 -25.18
C CYS A 49 -8.52 10.02 -26.05
N THR A 50 -9.81 10.24 -26.15
CA THR A 50 -10.38 11.53 -26.49
C THR A 50 -10.48 12.34 -25.20
N PHE A 51 -9.86 13.52 -25.19
CA PHE A 51 -9.97 14.44 -24.08
C PHE A 51 -11.29 15.20 -24.19
N GLU A 52 -12.17 15.02 -23.20
CA GLU A 52 -13.46 15.72 -23.10
C GLU A 52 -13.42 16.66 -21.89
N PRO A 53 -12.91 17.89 -22.04
CA PRO A 53 -12.58 18.75 -20.90
C PRO A 53 -13.78 19.39 -20.21
N PHE A 54 -14.99 19.28 -20.79
CA PHE A 54 -16.15 20.02 -20.33
C PHE A 54 -17.18 19.19 -19.60
N ASP A 55 -17.05 17.84 -19.60
CA ASP A 55 -18.06 16.96 -19.03
C ASP A 55 -17.69 16.52 -17.61
N TYR A 56 -18.69 16.53 -16.73
CA TYR A 56 -18.61 15.79 -15.49
C TYR A 56 -18.69 14.29 -15.78
N ILE A 57 -17.93 13.49 -15.05
CA ILE A 57 -17.91 12.03 -15.17
C ILE A 57 -18.29 11.46 -13.81
N TYR A 58 -19.53 11.07 -13.65
CA TYR A 58 -19.98 10.43 -12.42
C TYR A 58 -19.82 8.92 -12.48
N SER A 59 -19.49 8.28 -11.35
CA SER A 59 -19.29 6.83 -11.29
C SER A 59 -20.55 6.07 -11.75
N TYR A 60 -21.73 6.50 -11.35
CA TYR A 60 -23.00 5.86 -11.71
C TYR A 60 -23.40 6.04 -13.19
N GLU A 61 -22.83 7.02 -13.90
CA GLU A 61 -23.08 7.24 -15.33
C GLU A 61 -22.24 6.34 -16.23
N ILE A 62 -21.18 5.74 -15.69
CA ILE A 62 -20.39 4.77 -16.42
C ILE A 62 -21.26 3.53 -16.71
N ASP A 63 -21.22 3.05 -17.96
CA ASP A 63 -21.98 1.86 -18.37
C ASP A 63 -21.76 0.70 -17.38
N LYS A 64 -22.83 0.14 -16.85
CA LYS A 64 -22.80 -1.00 -15.92
C LYS A 64 -22.03 -2.21 -16.49
N LYS A 65 -21.94 -2.33 -17.83
CA LYS A 65 -21.07 -3.34 -18.47
C LYS A 65 -19.59 -3.10 -18.18
N VAL A 66 -19.17 -1.84 -18.04
CA VAL A 66 -17.78 -1.49 -17.66
C VAL A 66 -17.54 -1.87 -16.21
N HIS A 67 -18.47 -1.57 -15.29
CA HIS A 67 -18.41 -2.00 -13.90
C HIS A 67 -18.23 -3.53 -13.80
N SER A 68 -19.10 -4.29 -14.48
CA SER A 68 -19.06 -5.76 -14.48
C SER A 68 -17.76 -6.30 -15.10
N LYS A 69 -17.22 -5.67 -16.15
CA LYS A 69 -15.93 -6.07 -16.73
C LYS A 69 -14.79 -5.85 -15.76
N VAL A 70 -14.70 -4.67 -15.14
CA VAL A 70 -13.66 -4.37 -14.14
C VAL A 70 -13.73 -5.34 -12.96
N GLN A 71 -14.94 -5.61 -12.45
CA GLN A 71 -15.15 -6.59 -11.40
C GLN A 71 -14.65 -7.98 -11.79
N LYS A 72 -15.03 -8.46 -12.98
CA LYS A 72 -14.60 -9.75 -13.51
C LYS A 72 -13.06 -9.84 -13.63
N GLU A 73 -12.43 -8.75 -14.05
CA GLU A 73 -10.96 -8.70 -14.14
C GLU A 73 -10.30 -8.71 -12.76
N LEU A 74 -10.91 -8.12 -11.74
CA LEU A 74 -10.35 -8.07 -10.38
C LEU A 74 -10.63 -9.32 -9.56
N ILE A 75 -11.88 -9.80 -9.55
CA ILE A 75 -12.34 -10.83 -8.61
C ILE A 75 -13.08 -12.00 -9.27
N GLY A 76 -13.26 -11.98 -10.59
CA GLY A 76 -14.19 -12.90 -11.25
C GLY A 76 -15.64 -12.41 -11.21
N ALA A 77 -16.56 -13.24 -11.70
CA ALA A 77 -17.98 -12.90 -11.68
C ALA A 77 -18.55 -13.02 -10.25
N SER A 78 -19.29 -12.01 -9.81
CA SER A 78 -20.02 -12.03 -8.54
C SER A 78 -21.24 -11.12 -8.61
N ASP A 79 -22.14 -11.24 -7.64
CA ASP A 79 -23.32 -10.38 -7.49
C ASP A 79 -23.03 -9.08 -6.72
N ASP A 80 -21.77 -8.73 -6.56
CA ASP A 80 -21.33 -7.50 -5.89
C ASP A 80 -21.46 -6.29 -6.82
N CYS A 81 -21.46 -5.09 -6.25
CA CYS A 81 -21.32 -3.85 -7.01
C CYS A 81 -19.88 -3.35 -7.05
N THR A 82 -19.57 -2.58 -8.07
CA THR A 82 -18.29 -1.89 -8.24
C THR A 82 -18.54 -0.38 -8.30
N ILE A 83 -17.86 0.39 -7.47
CA ILE A 83 -17.95 1.85 -7.41
C ILE A 83 -16.59 2.43 -7.77
N PHE A 84 -16.53 3.38 -8.70
CA PHE A 84 -15.29 4.01 -9.12
C PHE A 84 -14.98 5.29 -8.33
N PHE A 85 -13.70 5.51 -8.09
CA PHE A 85 -13.15 6.70 -7.42
C PHE A 85 -11.94 7.24 -8.18
N PRO A 86 -11.67 8.55 -8.10
CA PRO A 86 -10.48 9.12 -8.75
C PRO A 86 -9.17 8.63 -8.13
N ASN A 87 -9.18 8.21 -6.87
CA ASN A 87 -8.02 7.65 -6.16
C ASN A 87 -8.44 6.94 -4.87
N SER A 88 -7.50 6.16 -4.31
CA SER A 88 -7.74 5.40 -3.08
C SER A 88 -7.98 6.25 -1.84
N THR A 89 -7.46 7.48 -1.78
CA THR A 89 -7.68 8.35 -0.61
C THR A 89 -9.16 8.75 -0.51
N ILE A 90 -9.77 9.12 -1.62
CA ILE A 90 -11.22 9.41 -1.67
C ILE A 90 -12.03 8.15 -1.34
N ALA A 91 -11.62 6.98 -1.85
CA ALA A 91 -12.26 5.72 -1.49
C ALA A 91 -12.17 5.43 0.02
N ILE A 92 -11.01 5.67 0.66
CA ILE A 92 -10.82 5.53 2.12
C ILE A 92 -11.79 6.46 2.88
N VAL A 93 -11.91 7.73 2.45
CA VAL A 93 -12.86 8.69 3.06
C VAL A 93 -14.29 8.15 2.98
N ASN A 94 -14.68 7.63 1.82
CA ASN A 94 -16.02 7.03 1.62
C ASN A 94 -16.25 5.80 2.51
N ILE A 95 -15.24 4.92 2.64
CA ILE A 95 -15.31 3.77 3.55
C ILE A 95 -15.46 4.25 5.01
N CYS A 96 -14.71 5.25 5.44
CA CYS A 96 -14.85 5.79 6.81
C CYS A 96 -16.25 6.33 7.07
N ASN A 97 -16.81 7.08 6.12
CA ASN A 97 -18.20 7.55 6.19
C ASN A 97 -19.19 6.38 6.22
N PHE A 98 -19.00 5.38 5.39
CA PHE A 98 -19.83 4.16 5.36
C PHE A 98 -19.83 3.45 6.72
N LEU A 99 -18.66 3.25 7.32
CA LEU A 99 -18.52 2.61 8.63
C LEU A 99 -19.24 3.43 9.71
N GLN A 100 -19.06 4.75 9.72
CA GLN A 100 -19.75 5.65 10.66
C GLN A 100 -21.27 5.56 10.53
N LYS A 101 -21.80 5.59 9.29
CA LYS A 101 -23.25 5.51 9.04
C LYS A 101 -23.83 4.14 9.42
N ASN A 102 -23.03 3.09 9.36
CA ASN A 102 -23.41 1.75 9.82
C ASN A 102 -23.15 1.55 11.33
N LYS A 103 -22.91 2.65 12.09
CA LYS A 103 -22.72 2.64 13.54
C LYS A 103 -21.54 1.78 14.01
N ILE A 104 -20.54 1.67 13.17
CA ILE A 104 -19.26 1.06 13.57
C ILE A 104 -18.51 2.05 14.43
N ASN A 105 -18.37 1.75 15.71
CA ASN A 105 -17.77 2.66 16.69
C ASN A 105 -16.33 2.29 17.04
N ASN A 106 -15.96 1.01 16.92
CA ASN A 106 -14.63 0.51 17.26
C ASN A 106 -14.05 -0.30 16.12
N ILE A 107 -12.91 0.13 15.60
CA ILE A 107 -12.22 -0.56 14.53
C ILE A 107 -10.79 -0.93 14.92
N CYS A 108 -10.39 -2.15 14.61
CA CYS A 108 -9.01 -2.61 14.62
C CYS A 108 -8.37 -2.30 13.28
N VAL A 109 -7.28 -1.53 13.25
CA VAL A 109 -6.43 -1.37 12.07
C VAL A 109 -5.20 -2.25 12.25
N LEU A 110 -5.10 -3.30 11.43
CA LEU A 110 -3.94 -4.19 11.45
C LEU A 110 -2.72 -3.51 10.83
N GLN A 111 -1.66 -3.43 11.60
CA GLN A 111 -0.41 -2.78 11.22
C GLN A 111 0.62 -3.81 10.69
N PRO A 112 1.44 -3.47 9.66
CA PRO A 112 1.55 -2.16 9.02
C PRO A 112 0.38 -1.84 8.08
N ALA A 113 -0.01 -0.56 8.04
CA ALA A 113 -1.10 -0.07 7.20
C ALA A 113 -0.80 1.35 6.68
N TYR A 114 -1.51 1.75 5.63
CA TYR A 114 -1.34 3.09 5.09
C TYR A 114 -1.65 4.15 6.15
N PHE A 115 -0.70 5.05 6.37
CA PHE A 115 -0.70 5.99 7.50
C PHE A 115 -1.92 6.93 7.57
N THR A 116 -2.66 7.12 6.47
CA THR A 116 -3.86 7.98 6.46
C THR A 116 -5.10 7.29 6.99
N VAL A 117 -5.13 5.96 7.06
CA VAL A 117 -6.32 5.18 7.47
C VAL A 117 -6.75 5.54 8.89
N GLY A 118 -5.87 5.43 9.86
CA GLY A 118 -6.20 5.72 11.25
C GLY A 118 -6.66 7.18 11.50
N PRO A 119 -5.93 8.21 11.01
CA PRO A 119 -6.39 9.59 11.09
C PRO A 119 -7.74 9.81 10.41
N CYS A 120 -7.99 9.22 9.24
CA CYS A 120 -9.26 9.35 8.54
C CYS A 120 -10.42 8.76 9.36
N LEU A 121 -10.29 7.53 9.87
CA LEU A 121 -11.28 6.90 10.75
C LEU A 121 -11.62 7.79 11.95
N ARG A 122 -10.61 8.31 12.64
CA ARG A 122 -10.81 9.21 13.80
C ARG A 122 -11.51 10.52 13.42
N SER A 123 -11.28 11.07 12.22
CA SER A 123 -11.97 12.29 11.78
C SER A 123 -13.48 12.07 11.57
N PHE A 124 -13.90 10.82 11.36
CA PHE A 124 -15.31 10.41 11.34
C PHE A 124 -15.84 9.96 12.73
N GLY A 125 -15.08 10.18 13.79
CA GLY A 125 -15.51 9.84 15.16
C GLY A 125 -15.42 8.34 15.49
N ILE A 126 -14.75 7.54 14.66
CA ILE A 126 -14.60 6.11 14.89
C ILE A 126 -13.39 5.88 15.82
N ASN A 127 -13.61 5.19 16.93
CA ASN A 127 -12.53 4.78 17.82
C ASN A 127 -11.63 3.76 17.12
N THR A 128 -10.38 4.12 16.92
CA THR A 128 -9.44 3.34 16.14
C THR A 128 -8.30 2.83 17.00
N LYS A 129 -8.09 1.54 17.03
CA LYS A 129 -6.93 0.90 17.67
C LYS A 129 -6.07 0.21 16.64
N ASN A 130 -4.77 0.43 16.76
CA ASN A 130 -3.77 -0.26 15.94
C ASN A 130 -3.38 -1.57 16.64
N GLU A 131 -3.44 -2.67 15.91
CA GLU A 131 -2.95 -3.97 16.36
C GLU A 131 -1.91 -4.48 15.36
N SER A 132 -0.76 -4.87 15.88
CA SER A 132 0.34 -5.34 15.02
C SER A 132 0.11 -6.77 14.54
N LEU A 133 0.38 -7.01 13.27
CA LEU A 133 0.57 -8.36 12.76
C LEU A 133 1.81 -8.97 13.45
N LEU A 134 1.71 -10.22 13.85
CA LEU A 134 2.80 -10.93 14.49
C LEU A 134 3.69 -11.59 13.43
N LEU A 135 4.98 -11.29 13.41
CA LEU A 135 5.92 -11.97 12.51
C LEU A 135 6.48 -13.22 13.21
N GLN A 136 6.10 -14.38 12.73
CA GLN A 136 6.55 -15.67 13.25
C GLN A 136 7.13 -16.54 12.13
N ASN A 137 8.40 -16.92 12.25
CA ASN A 137 9.09 -17.72 11.23
C ASN A 137 8.97 -17.15 9.80
N GLY A 138 9.05 -15.81 9.66
CA GLY A 138 8.92 -15.13 8.37
C GLY A 138 7.50 -15.00 7.83
N VAL A 139 6.48 -15.46 8.58
CA VAL A 139 5.06 -15.38 8.20
C VAL A 139 4.34 -14.40 9.12
N TYR A 140 3.57 -13.49 8.52
CA TYR A 140 2.72 -12.58 9.27
C TYR A 140 1.44 -13.27 9.73
N LYS A 141 1.12 -13.12 11.01
CA LYS A 141 -0.02 -13.73 11.67
C LYS A 141 -0.99 -12.66 12.18
N ILE A 142 -2.29 -12.89 11.95
CA ILE A 142 -3.35 -12.05 12.49
C ILE A 142 -3.54 -12.40 13.98
N PRO A 143 -3.50 -11.42 14.91
CA PRO A 143 -3.67 -11.64 16.34
C PRO A 143 -5.14 -11.87 16.70
N ILE A 144 -5.71 -12.97 16.21
CA ILE A 144 -7.16 -13.25 16.19
C ILE A 144 -7.79 -13.27 17.57
N GLU A 145 -7.12 -13.85 18.57
CA GLU A 145 -7.62 -13.91 19.94
C GLU A 145 -7.75 -12.53 20.56
N LYS A 146 -6.75 -11.67 20.32
CA LYS A 146 -6.76 -10.29 20.79
C LYS A 146 -7.91 -9.51 20.16
N ILE A 147 -8.15 -9.71 18.85
CA ILE A 147 -9.24 -9.07 18.11
C ILE A 147 -10.60 -9.45 18.72
N ILE A 148 -10.84 -10.74 18.91
CA ILE A 148 -12.11 -11.26 19.44
C ILE A 148 -12.32 -10.79 20.89
N ASN A 149 -11.29 -10.87 21.73
CA ASN A 149 -11.40 -10.51 23.15
C ASN A 149 -11.63 -9.00 23.35
N THR A 150 -11.15 -8.15 22.44
CA THR A 150 -11.34 -6.68 22.50
C THR A 150 -12.72 -6.26 21.99
N LYS A 151 -13.47 -7.13 21.31
CA LYS A 151 -14.81 -6.88 20.77
C LYS A 151 -14.87 -5.67 19.83
N TYR A 152 -14.00 -5.67 18.83
CA TYR A 152 -14.10 -4.69 17.73
C TYR A 152 -15.37 -4.93 16.91
N ASP A 153 -15.88 -3.86 16.27
CA ASP A 153 -17.01 -3.96 15.34
C ASP A 153 -16.53 -4.27 13.92
N ALA A 154 -15.30 -3.81 13.60
CA ALA A 154 -14.71 -3.96 12.28
C ALA A 154 -13.18 -4.11 12.34
N ILE A 155 -12.63 -4.59 11.24
CA ILE A 155 -11.19 -4.75 11.02
C ILE A 155 -10.81 -4.12 9.69
N TRP A 156 -9.72 -3.36 9.70
CA TRP A 156 -9.04 -2.87 8.50
C TRP A 156 -7.76 -3.67 8.29
N ILE A 157 -7.63 -4.28 7.12
CA ILE A 157 -6.47 -5.07 6.72
C ILE A 157 -5.93 -4.58 5.38
N THR A 158 -4.62 -4.60 5.19
CA THR A 158 -3.98 -4.25 3.91
C THR A 158 -3.37 -5.51 3.28
N SER A 159 -3.71 -5.78 2.03
CA SER A 159 -3.16 -6.89 1.25
C SER A 159 -2.69 -6.38 -0.14
N PRO A 160 -1.45 -6.65 -0.55
CA PRO A 160 -0.39 -7.26 0.25
C PRO A 160 -0.10 -6.45 1.50
N ILE A 161 0.49 -7.08 2.52
CA ILE A 161 0.87 -6.42 3.77
C ILE A 161 1.70 -5.18 3.46
N PHE A 162 1.27 -4.05 3.99
CA PHE A 162 1.76 -2.73 3.59
C PHE A 162 3.29 -2.66 3.61
N CYS A 163 3.88 -2.09 2.56
CA CYS A 163 5.32 -1.90 2.36
C CYS A 163 6.18 -3.18 2.25
N THR A 164 5.61 -4.36 2.45
CA THR A 164 6.34 -5.63 2.34
C THR A 164 6.11 -6.36 1.03
N SER A 165 5.01 -6.06 0.33
CA SER A 165 4.49 -6.83 -0.81
C SER A 165 4.38 -8.33 -0.53
N THR A 166 4.12 -8.71 0.73
CA THR A 166 3.90 -10.10 1.18
C THR A 166 2.40 -10.33 1.34
N TYR A 167 1.93 -11.46 0.88
CA TYR A 167 0.51 -11.84 0.97
C TYR A 167 0.25 -12.75 2.17
N TYR A 168 -1.01 -12.82 2.58
CA TYR A 168 -1.45 -13.68 3.67
C TYR A 168 -1.45 -15.15 3.26
N SER A 169 -1.10 -16.02 4.19
CA SER A 169 -1.25 -17.47 3.99
C SER A 169 -2.71 -17.90 4.09
N GLN A 170 -3.06 -19.06 3.56
CA GLN A 170 -4.42 -19.59 3.64
C GLN A 170 -4.94 -19.63 5.08
N GLN A 171 -4.11 -20.01 6.04
CA GLN A 171 -4.46 -20.03 7.46
C GLN A 171 -4.90 -18.64 7.98
N GLU A 172 -4.31 -17.56 7.48
CA GLU A 172 -4.69 -16.21 7.88
C GLU A 172 -5.97 -15.76 7.16
N ILE A 173 -6.18 -16.21 5.93
CA ILE A 173 -7.42 -15.99 5.17
C ILE A 173 -8.60 -16.71 5.88
N ASP A 174 -8.39 -17.93 6.37
CA ASP A 174 -9.39 -18.66 7.15
C ASP A 174 -9.79 -17.92 8.44
N LYS A 175 -8.85 -17.20 9.07
CA LYS A 175 -9.16 -16.34 10.22
C LYS A 175 -10.03 -15.14 9.83
N LEU A 176 -9.79 -14.54 8.65
CA LEU A 176 -10.64 -13.46 8.14
C LEU A 176 -12.05 -13.98 7.85
N GLN A 177 -12.17 -15.18 7.26
CA GLN A 177 -13.46 -15.82 7.06
C GLN A 177 -14.20 -16.03 8.38
N MET A 178 -13.52 -16.55 9.39
CA MET A 178 -14.12 -16.71 10.73
C MET A 178 -14.63 -15.38 11.32
N LEU A 179 -13.94 -14.26 11.08
CA LEU A 179 -14.40 -12.95 11.55
C LEU A 179 -15.65 -12.48 10.81
N LEU A 180 -15.71 -12.66 9.48
CA LEU A 180 -16.91 -12.39 8.69
C LEU A 180 -18.10 -13.22 9.18
N ASP A 181 -17.90 -14.51 9.43
CA ASP A 181 -18.95 -15.44 9.93
C ASP A 181 -19.44 -15.05 11.32
N LYS A 182 -18.58 -14.44 12.14
CA LYS A 182 -18.95 -13.86 13.44
C LYS A 182 -19.63 -12.48 13.32
N GLY A 183 -19.79 -11.95 12.12
CA GLY A 183 -20.49 -10.70 11.86
C GLY A 183 -19.63 -9.44 11.96
N TYR A 184 -18.31 -9.55 11.97
CA TYR A 184 -17.42 -8.39 11.86
C TYR A 184 -17.52 -7.77 10.46
N TYR A 185 -17.40 -6.45 10.39
CA TYR A 185 -17.06 -5.81 9.12
C TYR A 185 -15.57 -6.01 8.84
N VAL A 186 -15.24 -6.36 7.60
CA VAL A 186 -13.84 -6.48 7.15
C VAL A 186 -13.62 -5.53 5.98
N VAL A 187 -12.69 -4.62 6.14
CA VAL A 187 -12.22 -3.74 5.07
C VAL A 187 -10.87 -4.25 4.60
N CYS A 188 -10.79 -4.68 3.34
CA CYS A 188 -9.56 -5.10 2.68
C CYS A 188 -9.04 -3.98 1.78
N ASP A 189 -7.95 -3.34 2.18
CA ASP A 189 -7.21 -2.42 1.30
C ASP A 189 -6.26 -3.21 0.41
N GLU A 190 -6.72 -3.53 -0.79
CA GLU A 190 -6.00 -4.29 -1.81
C GLU A 190 -5.46 -3.37 -2.93
N SER A 191 -5.15 -2.10 -2.56
CA SER A 191 -4.69 -1.08 -3.52
C SER A 191 -3.40 -1.42 -4.28
N LEU A 192 -2.60 -2.36 -3.78
CA LEU A 192 -1.36 -2.84 -4.40
C LEU A 192 -1.40 -4.34 -4.71
N SER A 193 -2.58 -4.96 -4.63
CA SER A 193 -2.74 -6.39 -4.89
C SER A 193 -2.83 -6.67 -6.39
N ILE A 194 -2.28 -7.81 -6.80
CA ILE A 194 -2.49 -8.39 -8.12
C ILE A 194 -3.57 -9.47 -8.03
N LYS A 195 -4.28 -9.70 -9.14
CA LYS A 195 -5.51 -10.51 -9.21
C LYS A 195 -5.41 -11.85 -8.51
N GLU A 196 -4.31 -12.57 -8.71
CA GLU A 196 -4.10 -13.93 -8.23
C GLU A 196 -4.10 -14.04 -6.69
N TYR A 197 -3.85 -12.92 -6.00
CA TYR A 197 -3.74 -12.86 -4.54
C TYR A 197 -4.84 -12.03 -3.89
N ASN A 198 -5.85 -11.58 -4.66
CA ASN A 198 -6.98 -10.83 -4.11
C ASN A 198 -7.72 -11.69 -3.07
N LEU A 199 -8.05 -11.08 -1.93
CA LEU A 199 -8.68 -11.77 -0.80
C LEU A 199 -10.16 -12.04 -1.05
N ARG A 200 -10.87 -11.08 -1.67
CA ARG A 200 -12.32 -11.19 -1.85
C ARG A 200 -12.78 -12.49 -2.53
N PRO A 201 -12.13 -12.98 -3.62
CA PRO A 201 -12.52 -14.25 -4.24
C PRO A 201 -12.31 -15.49 -3.35
N GLN A 202 -11.49 -15.36 -2.31
CA GLN A 202 -11.15 -16.44 -1.39
C GLN A 202 -12.04 -16.46 -0.14
N LEU A 203 -12.90 -15.44 0.02
CA LEU A 203 -13.79 -15.28 1.17
C LEU A 203 -15.24 -15.51 0.74
N THR A 204 -15.95 -16.31 1.52
CA THR A 204 -17.39 -16.54 1.39
C THR A 204 -18.14 -15.62 2.37
N ASN A 205 -19.48 -15.53 2.28
CA ASN A 205 -20.30 -14.68 3.16
C ASN A 205 -19.77 -13.23 3.22
N ASN A 206 -19.63 -12.63 2.03
CA ASN A 206 -18.97 -11.34 1.85
C ASN A 206 -19.89 -10.11 2.04
N GLU A 207 -21.06 -10.30 2.66
CA GLU A 207 -22.02 -9.21 2.87
C GLU A 207 -21.45 -8.01 3.64
N ARG A 208 -20.52 -8.28 4.58
CA ARG A 208 -19.84 -7.26 5.39
C ARG A 208 -18.37 -7.02 4.97
N LEU A 209 -18.02 -7.48 3.78
CA LEU A 209 -16.70 -7.31 3.21
C LEU A 209 -16.71 -6.12 2.24
N VAL A 210 -15.80 -5.18 2.43
CA VAL A 210 -15.54 -4.05 1.53
C VAL A 210 -14.10 -4.14 1.06
N SER A 211 -13.89 -4.27 -0.25
CA SER A 211 -12.55 -4.40 -0.82
C SER A 211 -12.21 -3.19 -1.70
N LEU A 212 -11.06 -2.57 -1.44
CA LEU A 212 -10.54 -1.41 -2.17
C LEU A 212 -9.43 -1.84 -3.11
N TYR A 213 -9.55 -1.51 -4.40
CA TYR A 213 -8.56 -1.80 -5.44
C TYR A 213 -8.05 -0.52 -6.10
N SER A 214 -6.78 -0.51 -6.49
CA SER A 214 -6.17 0.58 -7.25
C SER A 214 -5.20 0.01 -8.30
N PRO A 215 -5.70 -0.60 -9.38
CA PRO A 215 -4.90 -1.42 -10.30
C PRO A 215 -3.68 -0.68 -10.88
N HIS A 216 -3.80 0.60 -11.17
CA HIS A 216 -2.72 1.40 -11.74
C HIS A 216 -1.58 1.71 -10.76
N LYS A 217 -1.81 1.61 -9.44
CA LYS A 217 -0.72 1.68 -8.45
C LYS A 217 0.24 0.50 -8.58
N VAL A 218 -0.27 -0.68 -8.94
CA VAL A 218 0.55 -1.89 -9.10
C VAL A 218 1.61 -1.69 -10.18
N ILE A 219 1.25 -1.02 -11.27
CA ILE A 219 2.17 -0.73 -12.37
C ILE A 219 2.89 0.62 -12.23
N GLY A 220 2.75 1.30 -11.09
CA GLY A 220 3.49 2.52 -10.77
C GLY A 220 3.04 3.79 -11.50
N THR A 221 1.85 3.83 -12.12
CA THR A 221 1.32 5.07 -12.68
C THR A 221 0.63 5.89 -11.60
N ASN A 222 1.15 7.10 -11.33
CA ASN A 222 0.68 7.91 -10.21
C ASN A 222 -0.34 8.99 -10.59
N THR A 223 -0.35 9.43 -11.84
CA THR A 223 -1.23 10.50 -12.35
C THR A 223 -2.42 9.97 -13.12
N ILE A 224 -2.23 8.92 -13.91
CA ILE A 224 -3.29 8.23 -14.65
C ILE A 224 -3.67 6.99 -13.86
N LYS A 225 -4.76 7.08 -13.12
CA LYS A 225 -5.20 6.05 -12.18
C LYS A 225 -6.69 6.14 -11.90
N PHE A 226 -7.22 5.04 -11.42
CA PHE A 226 -8.52 4.99 -10.74
C PHE A 226 -8.40 4.08 -9.53
N SER A 227 -9.37 4.14 -8.66
CA SER A 227 -9.61 3.15 -7.61
C SER A 227 -11.05 2.71 -7.66
N CYS A 228 -11.33 1.54 -7.15
CA CYS A 228 -12.71 1.08 -7.03
C CYS A 228 -12.93 0.32 -5.73
N LEU A 229 -14.16 0.38 -5.23
CA LEU A 229 -14.64 -0.51 -4.19
C LEU A 229 -15.44 -1.64 -4.83
N ILE A 230 -15.30 -2.83 -4.28
CA ILE A 230 -16.21 -3.95 -4.54
C ILE A 230 -16.83 -4.33 -3.21
N CYS A 231 -18.17 -4.30 -3.17
CA CYS A 231 -18.94 -4.56 -1.97
C CYS A 231 -20.32 -5.13 -2.33
N ASN A 232 -21.08 -5.54 -1.32
CA ASN A 232 -22.43 -6.05 -1.54
C ASN A 232 -23.33 -5.01 -2.19
N ASN A 233 -24.15 -5.41 -3.17
CA ASN A 233 -25.07 -4.55 -3.95
C ASN A 233 -25.96 -3.65 -3.09
N LYS A 234 -26.36 -4.07 -1.90
CA LYS A 234 -27.19 -3.24 -1.01
C LYS A 234 -26.53 -1.91 -0.61
N TYR A 235 -25.21 -1.77 -0.79
CA TYR A 235 -24.45 -0.57 -0.46
C TYR A 235 -24.20 0.34 -1.69
N GLU A 236 -24.58 -0.08 -2.89
CA GLU A 236 -24.31 0.64 -4.14
C GLU A 236 -24.78 2.10 -4.07
N ASN A 237 -26.07 2.31 -3.81
CA ASN A 237 -26.66 3.65 -3.74
C ASN A 237 -25.97 4.55 -2.69
N PHE A 238 -25.55 3.96 -1.57
CA PHE A 238 -24.83 4.72 -0.55
C PHE A 238 -23.51 5.25 -1.11
N PHE A 239 -22.67 4.38 -1.68
CA PHE A 239 -21.37 4.79 -2.17
C PHE A 239 -21.45 5.73 -3.38
N ASP A 240 -22.38 5.53 -4.31
CA ASP A 240 -22.57 6.42 -5.46
C ASP A 240 -22.87 7.84 -5.01
N GLN A 241 -23.85 8.03 -4.09
CA GLN A 241 -24.22 9.35 -3.58
C GLN A 241 -23.07 10.06 -2.87
N TRP A 242 -22.30 9.35 -2.03
CA TRP A 242 -21.23 9.94 -1.27
C TRP A 242 -19.96 10.16 -2.10
N THR A 243 -19.76 9.39 -3.16
CA THR A 243 -18.65 9.61 -4.09
C THR A 243 -18.77 10.97 -4.75
N ASP A 244 -19.94 11.33 -5.22
CA ASP A 244 -20.17 12.63 -5.86
C ASP A 244 -19.97 13.79 -4.88
N LEU A 245 -20.46 13.64 -3.64
CA LEU A 245 -20.26 14.64 -2.60
C LEU A 245 -18.79 14.90 -2.23
N PHE A 246 -17.98 13.84 -2.17
CA PHE A 246 -16.59 13.96 -1.73
C PHE A 246 -15.61 14.21 -2.86
N SER A 247 -15.91 13.81 -4.10
CA SER A 247 -14.98 13.93 -5.22
C SER A 247 -15.46 14.83 -6.35
N GLY A 248 -16.74 15.17 -6.40
CA GLY A 248 -17.32 15.90 -7.54
C GLY A 248 -17.26 15.12 -8.85
N GLY A 249 -17.18 13.78 -8.77
CA GLY A 249 -17.06 12.90 -9.93
C GLY A 249 -15.63 12.38 -10.19
N LEU A 250 -15.46 11.75 -11.35
CA LEU A 250 -14.18 11.19 -11.80
C LEU A 250 -13.45 12.19 -12.72
N SER A 251 -12.13 12.12 -12.72
CA SER A 251 -11.31 12.86 -13.68
C SER A 251 -11.21 12.14 -15.02
N ASN A 252 -10.88 12.87 -16.10
CA ASN A 252 -10.53 12.26 -17.38
C ASN A 252 -9.41 11.23 -17.25
N SER A 253 -8.41 11.49 -16.40
CA SER A 253 -7.33 10.53 -16.15
C SER A 253 -7.85 9.21 -15.55
N SER A 254 -8.91 9.26 -14.74
CA SER A 254 -9.55 8.06 -14.20
C SER A 254 -10.32 7.28 -15.27
N LYS A 255 -11.06 7.98 -16.15
CA LYS A 255 -11.74 7.35 -17.31
C LYS A 255 -10.74 6.65 -18.23
N ILE A 256 -9.64 7.33 -18.55
CA ILE A 256 -8.54 6.76 -19.34
C ILE A 256 -7.96 5.50 -18.67
N ALA A 257 -7.72 5.56 -17.36
CA ALA A 257 -7.19 4.44 -16.61
C ALA A 257 -8.18 3.25 -16.56
N ILE A 258 -9.47 3.48 -16.39
CA ILE A 258 -10.50 2.42 -16.43
C ILE A 258 -10.49 1.74 -17.81
N ASN A 259 -10.49 2.53 -18.89
CA ASN A 259 -10.46 1.98 -20.25
C ASN A 259 -9.17 1.18 -20.51
N HIS A 260 -8.01 1.70 -20.12
CA HIS A 260 -6.73 1.03 -20.26
C HIS A 260 -6.68 -0.30 -19.50
N PHE A 261 -7.22 -0.32 -18.26
CA PHE A 261 -7.29 -1.53 -17.42
C PHE A 261 -7.97 -2.71 -18.13
N LEU A 262 -8.96 -2.42 -18.97
CA LEU A 262 -9.71 -3.43 -19.73
C LEU A 262 -9.02 -3.83 -21.07
N THR A 263 -7.80 -3.36 -21.33
CA THR A 263 -7.05 -3.69 -22.54
C THR A 263 -5.96 -4.73 -22.30
N PRO A 264 -5.54 -5.48 -23.32
CA PRO A 264 -4.38 -6.36 -23.21
C PRO A 264 -3.08 -5.64 -22.83
N ASN A 265 -2.97 -4.34 -23.10
CA ASN A 265 -1.77 -3.56 -22.76
C ASN A 265 -1.57 -3.41 -21.25
N TYR A 266 -2.64 -3.37 -20.45
CA TYR A 266 -2.52 -3.40 -19.00
C TYR A 266 -1.79 -4.65 -18.51
N TYR A 267 -2.10 -5.83 -19.06
CA TYR A 267 -1.42 -7.08 -18.70
C TYR A 267 0.04 -7.10 -19.14
N LYS A 268 0.36 -6.52 -20.30
CA LYS A 268 1.78 -6.32 -20.70
C LYS A 268 2.53 -5.43 -19.70
N CYS A 269 1.87 -4.41 -19.16
CA CYS A 269 2.45 -3.56 -18.11
C CYS A 269 2.67 -4.34 -16.80
N LEU A 270 1.75 -5.23 -16.42
CA LEU A 270 1.92 -6.11 -15.27
C LEU A 270 3.09 -7.09 -15.46
N ASP A 271 3.19 -7.72 -16.63
CA ASP A 271 4.30 -8.62 -16.95
C ASP A 271 5.64 -7.88 -16.91
N PHE A 272 5.70 -6.69 -17.50
CA PHE A 272 6.88 -5.83 -17.43
C PHE A 272 7.22 -5.49 -15.99
N HIS A 273 6.25 -5.04 -15.19
CA HIS A 273 6.43 -4.70 -13.77
C HIS A 273 6.99 -5.88 -12.99
N SER A 274 6.40 -7.07 -13.14
CA SER A 274 6.85 -8.29 -12.46
C SER A 274 8.28 -8.66 -12.85
N ASN A 275 8.61 -8.65 -14.14
CA ASN A 275 9.94 -8.97 -14.63
C ASN A 275 10.99 -7.97 -14.13
N TYR A 276 10.69 -6.67 -14.21
CA TYR A 276 11.59 -5.60 -13.76
C TYR A 276 11.85 -5.71 -12.26
N THR A 277 10.80 -5.76 -11.42
CA THR A 277 10.94 -5.83 -9.97
C THR A 277 11.63 -7.11 -9.51
N ASN A 278 11.40 -8.25 -10.17
CA ASN A 278 12.12 -9.49 -9.88
C ASN A 278 13.61 -9.41 -10.25
N SER A 279 13.97 -8.73 -11.35
CA SER A 279 15.37 -8.51 -11.73
C SER A 279 16.07 -7.65 -10.69
N VAL A 280 15.49 -6.49 -10.35
CA VAL A 280 16.04 -5.57 -9.34
C VAL A 280 16.13 -6.23 -7.96
N LYS A 281 15.10 -7.01 -7.58
CA LYS A 281 15.10 -7.78 -6.33
C LYS A 281 16.29 -8.72 -6.22
N LYS A 282 16.63 -9.46 -7.28
CA LYS A 282 17.81 -10.34 -7.28
C LYS A 282 19.09 -9.56 -6.94
N LYS A 283 19.27 -8.38 -7.54
CA LYS A 283 20.43 -7.51 -7.27
C LYS A 283 20.41 -6.93 -5.86
N VAL A 284 19.27 -6.55 -5.35
CA VAL A 284 19.09 -6.12 -3.95
C VAL A 284 19.49 -7.25 -2.99
N LEU A 285 19.08 -8.49 -3.25
CA LEU A 285 19.43 -9.66 -2.44
C LEU A 285 20.94 -9.97 -2.47
N GLU A 286 21.60 -9.80 -3.62
CA GLU A 286 23.07 -9.90 -3.71
C GLU A 286 23.75 -8.87 -2.79
N VAL A 287 23.28 -7.61 -2.79
CA VAL A 287 23.79 -6.56 -1.89
C VAL A 287 23.53 -6.89 -0.42
N ILE A 288 22.35 -7.39 -0.09
CA ILE A 288 22.05 -7.83 1.28
C ILE A 288 22.98 -8.96 1.69
N SER A 289 23.15 -9.99 0.86
CA SER A 289 24.01 -11.15 1.16
C SER A 289 25.46 -10.74 1.47
N ILE A 290 26.03 -9.81 0.69
CA ILE A 290 27.39 -9.30 0.91
C ILE A 290 27.50 -8.57 2.28
N ASN A 291 26.44 -7.91 2.73
CA ASN A 291 26.45 -7.12 3.96
C ASN A 291 25.91 -7.90 5.18
N ASN A 292 25.36 -9.09 5.01
CA ASN A 292 24.72 -9.90 6.07
C ASN A 292 25.64 -11.02 6.59
N MET A 293 26.90 -10.70 6.88
CA MET A 293 27.88 -11.69 7.31
C MET A 293 27.53 -12.38 8.63
N ASN A 294 26.84 -11.68 9.52
CA ASN A 294 26.47 -12.18 10.85
C ASN A 294 25.03 -12.71 10.92
N GLY A 295 24.25 -12.64 9.83
CA GLY A 295 22.85 -13.06 9.85
C GLY A 295 21.88 -12.07 10.50
N ASP A 296 22.30 -10.79 10.67
CA ASP A 296 21.51 -9.76 11.35
C ASP A 296 20.47 -9.06 10.45
N ILE A 297 20.50 -9.31 9.13
CA ILE A 297 19.62 -8.66 8.16
C ILE A 297 18.59 -9.65 7.65
N PHE A 298 17.32 -9.31 7.82
CA PHE A 298 16.19 -10.05 7.25
C PHE A 298 15.45 -9.18 6.22
N PHE A 299 14.62 -9.81 5.40
CA PHE A 299 13.83 -9.11 4.39
C PHE A 299 12.48 -9.78 4.14
N SER A 300 11.51 -9.01 3.66
CA SER A 300 10.19 -9.55 3.30
C SER A 300 10.27 -10.40 2.01
N HIS A 301 9.47 -11.48 1.97
CA HIS A 301 9.27 -12.30 0.76
C HIS A 301 8.31 -11.58 -0.20
N SER A 302 8.78 -10.48 -0.81
CA SER A 302 7.95 -9.59 -1.61
C SER A 302 7.60 -10.16 -2.99
N ILE A 303 6.34 -9.95 -3.37
CA ILE A 303 5.83 -10.10 -4.73
C ILE A 303 5.26 -8.74 -5.14
N GLY A 304 6.05 -7.92 -5.84
CA GLY A 304 5.64 -6.57 -6.26
C GLY A 304 6.68 -5.48 -6.01
N GLN A 305 6.19 -4.24 -5.90
CA GLN A 305 7.00 -3.02 -5.95
C GLN A 305 7.92 -2.81 -4.74
N TYR A 306 7.52 -3.24 -3.54
CA TYR A 306 8.22 -2.92 -2.30
C TYR A 306 8.82 -4.15 -1.62
N MET A 307 9.97 -3.94 -0.99
CA MET A 307 10.59 -4.88 -0.08
C MET A 307 10.91 -4.14 1.23
N THR A 308 10.68 -4.77 2.37
CA THR A 308 11.13 -4.25 3.67
C THR A 308 12.35 -5.02 4.14
N ILE A 309 13.37 -4.28 4.57
CA ILE A 309 14.59 -4.82 5.17
C ILE A 309 14.53 -4.58 6.67
N PHE A 310 14.87 -5.59 7.46
CA PHE A 310 14.78 -5.60 8.92
C PHE A 310 16.14 -5.83 9.56
N TYR A 311 16.40 -5.06 10.60
CA TYR A 311 17.55 -5.20 11.50
C TYR A 311 17.03 -5.44 12.93
N PRO A 312 16.69 -6.68 13.33
CA PRO A 312 16.12 -6.95 14.65
C PRO A 312 17.03 -6.57 15.81
N SER A 313 18.34 -6.61 15.60
CA SER A 313 19.36 -6.25 16.61
C SER A 313 19.53 -4.74 16.80
N VAL A 314 19.14 -3.93 15.80
CA VAL A 314 19.25 -2.47 15.86
C VAL A 314 18.02 -1.89 16.53
N ARG A 315 18.22 -1.31 17.72
CA ARG A 315 17.16 -0.65 18.49
C ARG A 315 17.39 0.85 18.49
N TYR A 316 16.31 1.59 18.45
CA TYR A 316 16.30 3.02 18.64
C TYR A 316 15.21 3.38 19.65
N HIS A 317 15.49 4.34 20.51
CA HIS A 317 14.50 4.87 21.42
C HIS A 317 13.68 5.96 20.75
N GLU A 318 12.46 6.18 21.21
CA GLU A 318 11.58 7.23 20.70
C GLU A 318 12.27 8.60 20.66
N SER A 319 13.07 8.92 21.68
CA SER A 319 13.84 10.17 21.76
C SER A 319 15.01 10.29 20.77
N THR A 320 15.51 9.18 20.20
CA THR A 320 16.70 9.15 19.34
C THR A 320 16.38 8.75 17.89
N LYS A 321 15.17 8.31 17.58
CA LYS A 321 14.81 7.82 16.24
C LYS A 321 15.07 8.84 15.13
N GLN A 322 14.82 10.12 15.40
CA GLN A 322 15.03 11.18 14.42
C GLN A 322 16.52 11.46 14.18
N SER A 323 17.37 11.43 15.24
CA SER A 323 18.82 11.58 15.08
C SER A 323 19.41 10.39 14.31
N PHE A 324 18.94 9.18 14.55
CA PHE A 324 19.37 7.98 13.84
C PHE A 324 19.12 8.10 12.32
N ILE A 325 17.90 8.51 11.90
CA ILE A 325 17.59 8.71 10.47
C ILE A 325 18.39 9.85 9.87
N ARG A 326 18.51 10.98 10.61
CA ARG A 326 19.37 12.11 10.19
C ARG A 326 20.80 11.66 9.93
N ASP A 327 21.36 10.87 10.81
CA ASP A 327 22.76 10.42 10.74
C ASP A 327 22.96 9.49 9.52
N ILE A 328 22.02 8.60 9.23
CA ILE A 328 22.03 7.83 7.98
C ILE A 328 22.06 8.76 6.76
N ILE A 329 21.14 9.71 6.66
CA ILE A 329 21.04 10.63 5.51
C ILE A 329 22.33 11.46 5.37
N PHE A 330 22.88 11.97 6.48
CA PHE A 330 24.04 12.86 6.47
C PHE A 330 25.33 12.14 6.12
N ASN A 331 25.48 10.87 6.49
CA ASN A 331 26.70 10.11 6.22
C ASN A 331 26.66 9.36 4.89
N THR A 332 25.49 8.83 4.50
CA THR A 332 25.38 8.03 3.26
C THR A 332 24.92 8.81 2.04
N LYS A 333 24.27 9.98 2.24
CA LYS A 333 23.54 10.75 1.21
C LYS A 333 22.38 9.93 0.60
N VAL A 334 21.84 9.02 1.40
CA VAL A 334 20.68 8.20 1.03
C VAL A 334 19.55 8.46 2.02
N SER A 335 18.39 8.79 1.51
CA SER A 335 17.15 8.88 2.29
C SER A 335 16.41 7.55 2.26
N LEU A 336 15.65 7.31 3.31
CA LEU A 336 14.80 6.13 3.44
C LEU A 336 13.61 6.43 4.35
N LEU A 337 12.54 5.68 4.18
CA LEU A 337 11.37 5.73 5.04
C LEU A 337 11.46 4.61 6.08
N PRO A 338 11.62 4.95 7.37
CA PRO A 338 11.71 3.96 8.43
C PRO A 338 10.35 3.31 8.72
N GLY A 339 10.37 2.03 9.11
CA GLY A 339 9.17 1.24 9.28
C GLY A 339 8.20 1.74 10.35
N TYR A 340 8.68 2.45 11.37
CA TYR A 340 7.78 3.02 12.38
C TYR A 340 6.77 4.04 11.79
N LEU A 341 7.12 4.70 10.68
CA LEU A 341 6.21 5.57 9.93
C LEU A 341 5.17 4.80 9.12
N GLU A 342 5.40 3.52 8.91
CA GLU A 342 4.53 2.61 8.16
C GLU A 342 3.72 1.68 9.08
N GLY A 343 3.92 1.82 10.40
CA GLY A 343 3.19 1.08 11.42
C GLY A 343 3.87 -0.22 11.88
N PHE A 344 5.14 -0.45 11.52
CA PHE A 344 5.90 -1.53 12.14
C PHE A 344 6.20 -1.16 13.59
N TYR A 345 6.05 -2.11 14.48
CA TYR A 345 6.30 -1.88 15.90
C TYR A 345 7.78 -2.07 16.27
N GLU A 346 8.19 -1.43 17.35
CA GLU A 346 9.59 -1.30 17.76
C GLU A 346 10.28 -2.64 18.07
N GLU A 347 9.52 -3.63 18.55
CA GLU A 347 10.03 -4.96 18.86
C GLU A 347 10.62 -5.68 17.64
N MET A 348 10.21 -5.31 16.43
CA MET A 348 10.81 -5.83 15.19
C MET A 348 12.21 -5.26 14.91
N GLY A 349 12.67 -4.29 15.70
CA GLY A 349 13.91 -3.57 15.46
C GLY A 349 13.79 -2.52 14.37
N PHE A 350 14.93 -2.01 13.93
CA PHE A 350 14.94 -1.05 12.82
C PHE A 350 14.55 -1.75 11.51
N CYS A 351 13.65 -1.15 10.77
CA CYS A 351 13.34 -1.60 9.41
C CYS A 351 13.05 -0.40 8.50
N PHE A 352 13.17 -0.62 7.20
CA PHE A 352 12.89 0.39 6.18
C PHE A 352 12.46 -0.26 4.87
N ARG A 353 11.68 0.50 4.11
CA ARG A 353 11.18 0.11 2.80
C ARG A 353 12.21 0.40 1.70
N VAL A 354 12.26 -0.49 0.71
CA VAL A 354 12.99 -0.32 -0.55
C VAL A 354 12.00 -0.41 -1.70
N ASN A 355 12.06 0.55 -2.63
CA ASN A 355 11.25 0.53 -3.85
C ASN A 355 12.02 -0.16 -4.98
N LEU A 356 11.52 -1.30 -5.45
CA LEU A 356 12.14 -2.14 -6.48
C LEU A 356 11.90 -1.62 -7.93
N THR A 357 11.12 -0.55 -8.10
CA THR A 357 10.94 0.11 -9.41
C THR A 357 11.94 1.23 -9.65
N LEU A 358 12.85 1.50 -8.71
CA LEU A 358 13.95 2.46 -8.88
C LEU A 358 15.03 1.92 -9.82
N ASP A 359 15.84 2.85 -10.37
CA ASP A 359 16.95 2.49 -11.25
C ASP A 359 17.93 1.54 -10.54
N GLU A 360 18.14 0.32 -11.07
CA GLU A 360 18.85 -0.79 -10.42
C GLU A 360 20.24 -0.40 -9.90
N SER A 361 21.05 0.20 -10.79
CA SER A 361 22.45 0.55 -10.46
C SER A 361 22.53 1.59 -9.34
N ARG A 362 21.62 2.57 -9.34
CA ARG A 362 21.57 3.63 -8.32
C ARG A 362 21.04 3.11 -6.99
N LEU A 363 19.99 2.26 -7.05
CA LEU A 363 19.40 1.64 -5.88
C LEU A 363 20.42 0.74 -5.16
N THR A 364 21.07 -0.18 -5.86
CA THR A 364 22.02 -1.14 -5.28
C THR A 364 23.24 -0.45 -4.66
N LYS A 365 23.79 0.56 -5.34
CA LYS A 365 24.88 1.39 -4.79
C LYS A 365 24.47 2.13 -3.52
N SER A 366 23.27 2.71 -3.51
CA SER A 366 22.74 3.46 -2.37
C SER A 366 22.44 2.54 -1.20
N LEU A 367 21.77 1.42 -1.46
CA LEU A 367 21.49 0.40 -0.44
C LEU A 367 22.80 -0.11 0.21
N ASN A 368 23.80 -0.45 -0.59
CA ASN A 368 25.08 -0.90 -0.06
C ASN A 368 25.74 0.12 0.91
N LYS A 369 25.63 1.44 0.61
CA LYS A 369 26.10 2.48 1.53
C LYS A 369 25.33 2.48 2.85
N VAL A 370 24.00 2.36 2.79
CA VAL A 370 23.15 2.33 4.00
C VAL A 370 23.47 1.10 4.85
N LEU A 371 23.51 -0.09 4.24
CA LEU A 371 23.79 -1.33 4.97
C LEU A 371 25.18 -1.30 5.63
N LYS A 372 26.21 -0.87 4.90
CA LYS A 372 27.56 -0.70 5.47
C LYS A 372 27.61 0.29 6.63
N TYR A 373 26.90 1.41 6.50
CA TYR A 373 26.85 2.42 7.56
C TYR A 373 26.18 1.89 8.82
N ILE A 374 25.04 1.19 8.67
CA ILE A 374 24.31 0.58 9.79
C ILE A 374 25.20 -0.48 10.47
N ASN A 375 25.78 -1.38 9.70
CA ASN A 375 26.65 -2.43 10.24
C ASN A 375 27.84 -1.87 11.01
N ALA A 376 28.48 -0.80 10.53
CA ALA A 376 29.66 -0.22 11.16
C ALA A 376 29.38 0.61 12.42
N ASN A 377 28.15 1.12 12.59
CA ASN A 377 27.85 2.08 13.67
C ASN A 377 26.79 1.59 14.67
N TYR A 378 26.03 0.53 14.35
CA TYR A 378 24.88 0.11 15.15
C TYR A 378 24.81 -1.41 15.40
N LEU A 379 25.62 -2.23 14.74
CA LEU A 379 25.85 -3.65 15.03
C LEU A 379 27.24 -3.88 15.62
#